data_32343442292a1bb3be8cd07fadf344bf
#
_entry.id   32343442292a1bb3be8cd07fadf344bf
#
_cell.length_a   1.000
_cell.length_b   1.000
_cell.length_c   1.000
_cell.angle_alpha   90.00
_cell.angle_beta   90.00
_cell.angle_gamma   90.00
#
_symmetry.space_group_name_H-M   'P 1'
#
loop_
_entity.id
_entity.type
_entity.pdbx_description
1 polymer ?
#
loop_
_entity_poly.entity_id
_entity_poly.type
_entity_poly.pdbx_seq_one_letter_code
_entity_poly.pdbx_strand_id
1 'polypeptide(L)'
;MEKLELECFSDNVENSLTKNVTGMGAIPKYVGDRLNSFKSEYEKLYALIKNCNLVIHEMEETDTEMAKACYATAYTLRGVAYYNLMRLFCEPYNKQKAGEQLGLSIVTRFDMEARPKRSSLLEIVSLIEEDLKKGISYNSKSEIFRYTVDVAKAYLARLYFWSQNWEQAIPVAKEILEAYPLVEGTE
;
A
#
# COMPACT_ATOMS: atom_id res chain seq x y z
N MET A 1 8.16 -6.11 8.27
CA MET A 1 9.30 -6.64 7.46
C MET A 1 10.18 -5.48 7.08
N GLU A 2 11.45 -5.53 7.40
CA GLU A 2 12.36 -4.48 6.98
C GLU A 2 12.53 -4.51 5.46
N LYS A 3 12.58 -3.34 4.82
CA LYS A 3 12.74 -3.24 3.36
C LYS A 3 13.93 -4.07 2.84
N LEU A 4 14.98 -4.18 3.66
CA LEU A 4 16.17 -4.95 3.33
C LEU A 4 15.88 -6.46 3.16
N GLU A 5 14.98 -7.03 3.95
CA GLU A 5 14.61 -8.46 3.82
C GLU A 5 13.89 -8.74 2.50
N LEU A 6 13.07 -7.81 2.02
CA LEU A 6 12.41 -7.94 0.71
C LEU A 6 13.41 -7.80 -0.44
N GLU A 7 14.37 -6.89 -0.34
CA GLU A 7 15.41 -6.71 -1.35
C GLU A 7 16.33 -7.94 -1.46
N CYS A 8 16.50 -8.72 -0.36
CA CYS A 8 17.24 -9.97 -0.39
C CYS A 8 16.58 -11.07 -1.24
N PHE A 9 15.30 -10.94 -1.59
CA PHE A 9 14.61 -11.85 -2.52
C PHE A 9 14.61 -11.36 -3.96
N SER A 10 15.21 -10.20 -4.22
CA SER A 10 15.34 -9.62 -5.55
C SER A 10 16.77 -9.71 -6.06
N ASP A 11 16.97 -9.50 -7.34
CA ASP A 11 18.30 -9.46 -7.97
C ASP A 11 19.04 -8.14 -7.65
N ASN A 12 18.44 -7.24 -6.87
CA ASN A 12 19.00 -5.92 -6.59
C ASN A 12 20.09 -5.92 -5.51
N VAL A 13 20.20 -7.00 -4.74
CA VAL A 13 21.17 -7.12 -3.65
C VAL A 13 21.98 -8.39 -3.83
N GLU A 14 23.27 -8.25 -4.13
CA GLU A 14 24.23 -9.33 -4.11
C GLU A 14 24.83 -9.47 -2.71
N ASN A 15 24.70 -10.65 -2.12
CA ASN A 15 25.36 -10.97 -0.86
C ASN A 15 26.83 -11.28 -1.15
N SER A 16 27.71 -10.32 -0.95
CA SER A 16 29.14 -10.58 -0.97
C SER A 16 29.50 -11.45 0.24
N LEU A 17 29.74 -12.73 -0.01
CA LEU A 17 30.20 -13.74 0.96
C LEU A 17 31.59 -13.40 1.51
N THR A 18 31.69 -12.35 2.31
CA THR A 18 32.84 -12.21 3.17
C THR A 18 32.59 -13.00 4.45
N LYS A 19 33.54 -13.86 4.79
CA LYS A 19 33.48 -14.87 5.86
C LYS A 19 33.10 -14.38 7.28
N ASN A 20 32.78 -13.10 7.48
CA ASN A 20 32.56 -12.47 8.78
C ASN A 20 31.37 -11.49 8.84
N VAL A 21 30.34 -11.66 8.01
CA VAL A 21 29.13 -10.82 8.16
C VAL A 21 28.26 -11.42 9.26
N THR A 22 28.62 -11.14 10.49
CA THR A 22 27.74 -11.30 11.65
C THR A 22 26.69 -10.19 11.57
N GLY A 23 25.53 -10.44 11.00
CA GLY A 23 24.44 -9.46 11.01
C GLY A 23 23.39 -9.63 9.94
N MET A 24 23.76 -9.96 8.72
CA MET A 24 22.79 -10.48 7.75
C MET A 24 22.78 -11.99 7.90
N GLY A 25 21.90 -12.53 8.72
CA GLY A 25 21.66 -13.97 8.80
C GLY A 25 21.52 -14.55 7.39
N ALA A 26 21.79 -15.82 7.23
CA ALA A 26 21.69 -16.49 5.95
C ALA A 26 20.44 -16.02 5.21
N ILE A 27 20.60 -15.57 3.96
CA ILE A 27 19.48 -15.19 3.10
C ILE A 27 18.51 -16.37 3.12
N PRO A 28 17.25 -16.18 3.48
CA PRO A 28 16.30 -17.27 3.51
C PRO A 28 16.21 -17.87 2.11
N LYS A 29 16.36 -19.18 2.02
CA LYS A 29 16.29 -19.90 0.74
C LYS A 29 14.91 -19.86 0.11
N TYR A 30 13.89 -19.58 0.93
CA TYR A 30 12.49 -19.45 0.50
C TYR A 30 11.70 -18.68 1.57
N VAL A 31 10.55 -18.15 1.17
CA VAL A 31 9.69 -17.29 2.04
C VAL A 31 9.29 -18.03 3.34
N GLY A 32 9.14 -19.34 3.30
CA GLY A 32 8.79 -20.15 4.47
C GLY A 32 9.73 -20.00 5.66
N ASP A 33 11.00 -19.68 5.44
CA ASP A 33 11.99 -19.47 6.51
C ASP A 33 11.65 -18.27 7.41
N ARG A 34 10.76 -17.37 6.98
CA ARG A 34 10.41 -16.11 7.65
C ARG A 34 8.90 -15.95 7.91
N LEU A 35 8.16 -17.04 8.01
CA LEU A 35 6.70 -17.01 8.21
C LEU A 35 6.24 -16.14 9.38
N ASN A 36 6.99 -16.12 10.47
CA ASN A 36 6.63 -15.28 11.64
C ASN A 36 6.75 -13.78 11.35
N SER A 37 7.74 -13.37 10.56
CA SER A 37 7.89 -11.97 10.12
C SER A 37 6.71 -11.55 9.23
N PHE A 38 6.31 -12.41 8.30
CA PHE A 38 5.13 -12.17 7.45
C PHE A 38 3.83 -12.09 8.25
N LYS A 39 3.65 -12.96 9.25
CA LYS A 39 2.49 -12.91 10.14
C LYS A 39 2.43 -11.58 10.89
N SER A 40 3.53 -11.15 11.47
CA SER A 40 3.62 -9.86 12.18
C SER A 40 3.27 -8.68 11.26
N GLU A 41 3.73 -8.70 10.02
CA GLU A 41 3.43 -7.64 9.05
C GLU A 41 1.95 -7.62 8.68
N TYR A 42 1.33 -8.78 8.48
CA TYR A 42 -0.10 -8.89 8.24
C TYR A 42 -0.92 -8.26 9.38
N GLU A 43 -0.59 -8.61 10.61
CA GLU A 43 -1.26 -8.09 11.81
C GLU A 43 -1.11 -6.57 11.95
N LYS A 44 0.09 -6.02 11.70
CA LYS A 44 0.36 -4.58 11.75
C LYS A 44 -0.45 -3.81 10.70
N LEU A 45 -0.53 -4.32 9.47
CA LEU A 45 -1.28 -3.67 8.41
C LEU A 45 -2.79 -3.68 8.68
N TYR A 46 -3.34 -4.78 9.21
CA TYR A 46 -4.75 -4.79 9.63
C TYR A 46 -5.01 -3.91 10.87
N ALA A 47 -4.07 -3.80 11.79
CA ALA A 47 -4.16 -2.84 12.90
C ALA A 47 -4.19 -1.39 12.39
N LEU A 48 -3.38 -1.08 11.36
CA LEU A 48 -3.41 0.22 10.70
C LEU A 48 -4.76 0.48 10.02
N ILE A 49 -5.30 -0.50 9.28
CA ILE A 49 -6.63 -0.43 8.65
C ILE A 49 -7.71 -0.15 9.71
N LYS A 50 -7.67 -0.86 10.85
CA LYS A 50 -8.59 -0.61 11.96
C LYS A 50 -8.54 0.84 12.43
N ASN A 51 -7.34 1.40 12.63
CA ASN A 51 -7.19 2.78 13.08
C ASN A 51 -7.69 3.77 12.01
N CYS A 52 -7.44 3.52 10.74
CA CYS A 52 -8.00 4.34 9.64
C CYS A 52 -9.54 4.29 9.65
N ASN A 53 -10.13 3.11 9.85
CA ASN A 53 -11.59 2.96 9.93
C ASN A 53 -12.19 3.77 11.10
N LEU A 54 -11.51 3.79 12.25
CA LEU A 54 -11.96 4.61 13.38
C LEU A 54 -11.98 6.10 13.02
N VAL A 55 -10.91 6.61 12.40
CA VAL A 55 -10.89 8.01 11.95
C VAL A 55 -12.00 8.29 10.95
N ILE A 56 -12.19 7.41 9.96
CA ILE A 56 -13.17 7.59 8.87
C ILE A 56 -14.62 7.59 9.39
N HIS A 57 -14.92 6.81 10.43
CA HIS A 57 -16.30 6.61 10.86
C HIS A 57 -16.66 7.32 12.16
N GLU A 58 -15.68 7.56 13.04
CA GLU A 58 -15.95 8.12 14.38
C GLU A 58 -15.57 9.60 14.49
N MET A 59 -14.73 10.11 13.59
CA MET A 59 -14.38 11.53 13.61
C MET A 59 -15.55 12.35 13.05
N GLU A 60 -15.86 13.45 13.72
CA GLU A 60 -16.90 14.37 13.28
C GLU A 60 -16.50 15.08 11.98
N GLU A 61 -17.36 15.03 10.97
CA GLU A 61 -17.09 15.66 9.68
C GLU A 61 -17.26 17.18 9.80
N THR A 62 -16.13 17.87 9.86
CA THR A 62 -16.07 19.33 9.90
C THR A 62 -15.32 19.85 8.68
N ASP A 63 -15.65 21.06 8.22
CA ASP A 63 -14.99 21.69 7.06
C ASP A 63 -13.66 22.39 7.42
N THR A 64 -13.01 21.94 8.49
CA THR A 64 -11.70 22.48 8.89
C THR A 64 -10.57 21.83 8.08
N GLU A 65 -9.51 22.59 7.82
CA GLU A 65 -8.34 22.05 7.11
C GLU A 65 -7.70 20.87 7.85
N MET A 66 -7.76 20.86 9.19
CA MET A 66 -7.27 19.75 10.00
C MET A 66 -8.13 18.50 9.78
N ALA A 67 -9.46 18.61 9.77
CA ALA A 67 -10.34 17.48 9.53
C ALA A 67 -10.13 16.91 8.11
N LYS A 68 -10.04 17.77 7.11
CA LYS A 68 -9.71 17.37 5.73
C LYS A 68 -8.38 16.61 5.66
N ALA A 69 -7.35 17.11 6.36
CA ALA A 69 -6.04 16.46 6.42
C ALA A 69 -6.11 15.08 7.11
N CYS A 70 -6.88 14.95 8.18
CA CYS A 70 -7.11 13.67 8.87
C CYS A 70 -7.82 12.66 7.95
N TYR A 71 -8.90 13.06 7.29
CA TYR A 71 -9.63 12.19 6.36
C TYR A 71 -8.77 11.80 5.16
N ALA A 72 -8.09 12.77 4.53
CA ALA A 72 -7.17 12.50 3.42
C ALA A 72 -6.11 11.47 3.81
N THR A 73 -5.52 11.63 5.00
CA THR A 73 -4.52 10.72 5.53
C THR A 73 -5.10 9.34 5.82
N ALA A 74 -6.27 9.26 6.45
CA ALA A 74 -6.89 8.00 6.82
C ALA A 74 -7.27 7.16 5.58
N TYR A 75 -7.90 7.77 4.58
CA TYR A 75 -8.21 7.09 3.33
C TYR A 75 -6.96 6.67 2.59
N THR A 76 -5.97 7.56 2.44
CA THR A 76 -4.70 7.24 1.77
C THR A 76 -3.98 6.09 2.47
N LEU A 77 -3.84 6.15 3.80
CA LEU A 77 -3.20 5.11 4.60
C LEU A 77 -3.92 3.77 4.50
N ARG A 78 -5.26 3.75 4.50
CA ARG A 78 -6.03 2.52 4.35
C ARG A 78 -5.79 1.90 2.97
N GLY A 79 -5.83 2.70 1.92
CA GLY A 79 -5.50 2.26 0.56
C GLY A 79 -4.06 1.72 0.47
N VAL A 80 -3.08 2.41 1.06
CA VAL A 80 -1.67 1.96 1.10
C VAL A 80 -1.51 0.65 1.88
N ALA A 81 -2.22 0.50 3.00
CA ALA A 81 -2.17 -0.73 3.79
C ALA A 81 -2.72 -1.93 3.00
N TYR A 82 -3.87 -1.78 2.34
CA TYR A 82 -4.41 -2.81 1.46
C TYR A 82 -3.51 -3.09 0.24
N TYR A 83 -2.91 -2.06 -0.35
CA TYR A 83 -1.94 -2.22 -1.43
C TYR A 83 -0.74 -3.08 -1.00
N ASN A 84 -0.18 -2.83 0.18
CA ASN A 84 0.93 -3.61 0.70
C ASN A 84 0.51 -5.04 1.05
N LEU A 85 -0.66 -5.23 1.68
CA LEU A 85 -1.22 -6.55 1.94
C LEU A 85 -1.43 -7.35 0.65
N MET A 86 -1.98 -6.73 -0.38
CA MET A 86 -2.19 -7.36 -1.68
C MET A 86 -0.88 -7.84 -2.29
N ARG A 87 0.15 -7.01 -2.27
CA ARG A 87 1.47 -7.36 -2.83
C ARG A 87 2.19 -8.47 -2.07
N LEU A 88 1.99 -8.54 -0.75
CA LEU A 88 2.72 -9.49 0.11
C LEU A 88 1.99 -10.85 0.26
N PHE A 89 0.66 -10.86 0.15
CA PHE A 89 -0.15 -12.01 0.56
C PHE A 89 -1.11 -12.53 -0.52
N CYS A 90 -1.14 -11.89 -1.69
CA CYS A 90 -1.96 -12.36 -2.81
C CYS A 90 -1.10 -12.82 -3.97
N GLU A 91 -1.71 -13.58 -4.87
CA GLU A 91 -1.12 -13.94 -6.14
C GLU A 91 -0.88 -12.70 -7.04
N PRO A 92 0.03 -12.76 -8.01
CA PRO A 92 0.17 -11.72 -9.02
C PRO A 92 -1.16 -11.45 -9.71
N TYR A 93 -1.52 -10.17 -9.85
CA TYR A 93 -2.77 -9.77 -10.46
C TYR A 93 -2.85 -10.19 -11.93
N ASN A 94 -3.93 -10.87 -12.28
CA ASN A 94 -4.24 -11.22 -13.66
C ASN A 94 -5.56 -10.55 -14.05
N LYS A 95 -5.51 -9.58 -14.96
CA LYS A 95 -6.67 -8.78 -15.40
C LYS A 95 -7.86 -9.61 -15.84
N GLN A 96 -7.60 -10.77 -16.46
CA GLN A 96 -8.66 -11.64 -16.97
C GLN A 96 -9.31 -12.52 -15.89
N LYS A 97 -8.59 -12.79 -14.80
CA LYS A 97 -9.00 -13.70 -13.72
C LYS A 97 -9.18 -13.02 -12.37
N ALA A 98 -8.98 -11.71 -12.28
CA ALA A 98 -8.96 -10.96 -11.01
C ALA A 98 -10.25 -11.11 -10.19
N GLY A 99 -11.39 -11.33 -10.84
CA GLY A 99 -12.66 -11.60 -10.17
C GLY A 99 -12.74 -12.98 -9.49
N GLU A 100 -11.89 -13.92 -9.89
CA GLU A 100 -11.82 -15.29 -9.35
C GLU A 100 -10.61 -15.49 -8.44
N GLN A 101 -9.55 -14.68 -8.61
CA GLN A 101 -8.37 -14.73 -7.76
C GLN A 101 -8.71 -14.32 -6.32
N LEU A 102 -8.24 -15.11 -5.36
CA LEU A 102 -8.46 -14.82 -3.94
C LEU A 102 -7.63 -13.62 -3.50
N GLY A 103 -8.33 -12.57 -3.09
CA GLY A 103 -7.78 -11.38 -2.47
C GLY A 103 -7.67 -11.49 -0.95
N LEU A 104 -8.00 -10.41 -0.28
CA LEU A 104 -7.92 -10.23 1.17
C LEU A 104 -9.33 -10.13 1.78
N SER A 105 -9.42 -10.16 3.09
CA SER A 105 -10.67 -9.80 3.79
C SER A 105 -10.82 -8.28 3.81
N ILE A 106 -11.89 -7.77 3.22
CA ILE A 106 -12.22 -6.33 3.26
C ILE A 106 -12.86 -6.01 4.60
N VAL A 107 -12.24 -5.08 5.34
CA VAL A 107 -12.72 -4.55 6.62
C VAL A 107 -12.76 -3.04 6.54
N THR A 108 -13.95 -2.47 6.34
CA THR A 108 -14.15 -1.02 6.20
C THR A 108 -14.71 -0.36 7.45
N ARG A 109 -15.17 -1.14 8.44
CA ARG A 109 -15.69 -0.67 9.72
C ARG A 109 -15.09 -1.48 10.85
N PHE A 110 -15.08 -0.88 12.06
CA PHE A 110 -14.72 -1.62 13.26
C PHE A 110 -15.95 -2.43 13.74
N ASP A 111 -15.82 -3.74 13.68
CA ASP A 111 -16.82 -4.68 14.20
C ASP A 111 -16.10 -5.90 14.77
N MET A 112 -16.23 -6.13 16.07
CA MET A 112 -15.57 -7.23 16.77
C MET A 112 -16.21 -8.60 16.48
N GLU A 113 -17.44 -8.62 16.02
CA GLU A 113 -18.19 -9.85 15.73
C GLU A 113 -18.09 -10.25 14.26
N ALA A 114 -17.67 -9.30 13.40
CA ALA A 114 -17.52 -9.55 11.97
C ALA A 114 -16.49 -10.64 11.68
N ARG A 115 -16.87 -11.54 10.78
CA ARG A 115 -15.99 -12.58 10.24
C ARG A 115 -15.92 -12.46 8.72
N PRO A 116 -15.22 -11.42 8.21
CA PRO A 116 -15.19 -11.14 6.80
C PRO A 116 -14.51 -12.28 6.05
N LYS A 117 -15.12 -12.70 4.95
CA LYS A 117 -14.52 -13.66 4.01
C LYS A 117 -13.48 -12.95 3.17
N ARG A 118 -12.60 -13.72 2.53
CA ARG A 118 -11.71 -13.19 1.51
C ARG A 118 -12.53 -12.72 0.31
N SER A 119 -12.21 -11.52 -0.17
CA SER A 119 -12.75 -10.96 -1.39
C SER A 119 -11.92 -11.39 -2.61
N SER A 120 -12.37 -11.05 -3.80
CA SER A 120 -11.55 -11.21 -5.01
C SER A 120 -10.45 -10.15 -5.08
N LEU A 121 -9.41 -10.39 -5.87
CA LEU A 121 -8.39 -9.38 -6.15
C LEU A 121 -8.97 -8.14 -6.86
N LEU A 122 -9.97 -8.32 -7.70
CA LEU A 122 -10.67 -7.22 -8.35
C LEU A 122 -11.32 -6.28 -7.33
N GLU A 123 -12.02 -6.84 -6.33
CA GLU A 123 -12.65 -6.05 -5.26
C GLU A 123 -11.60 -5.32 -4.41
N ILE A 124 -10.46 -5.94 -4.15
CA ILE A 124 -9.35 -5.29 -3.41
C ILE A 124 -8.77 -4.13 -4.21
N VAL A 125 -8.51 -4.30 -5.51
CA VAL A 125 -8.00 -3.21 -6.36
C VAL A 125 -9.01 -2.07 -6.42
N SER A 126 -10.30 -2.36 -6.54
CA SER A 126 -11.36 -1.35 -6.54
C SER A 126 -11.41 -0.56 -5.22
N LEU A 127 -11.33 -1.25 -4.08
CA LEU A 127 -11.28 -0.61 -2.76
C LEU A 127 -10.07 0.31 -2.61
N ILE A 128 -8.89 -0.15 -3.01
CA ILE A 128 -7.66 0.66 -2.94
C ILE A 128 -7.79 1.91 -3.82
N GLU A 129 -8.33 1.74 -5.03
CA GLU A 129 -8.56 2.84 -5.97
C GLU A 129 -9.52 3.88 -5.38
N GLU A 130 -10.66 3.44 -4.84
CA GLU A 130 -11.66 4.30 -4.19
C GLU A 130 -11.06 5.07 -3.01
N ASP A 131 -10.33 4.40 -2.14
CA ASP A 131 -9.68 5.00 -1.00
C ASP A 131 -8.66 6.06 -1.41
N LEU A 132 -7.79 5.76 -2.37
CA LEU A 132 -6.79 6.71 -2.84
C LEU A 132 -7.44 7.91 -3.54
N LYS A 133 -8.45 7.70 -4.37
CA LYS A 133 -9.23 8.78 -4.99
C LYS A 133 -9.94 9.65 -3.95
N LYS A 134 -10.52 9.02 -2.93
CA LYS A 134 -11.15 9.74 -1.83
C LYS A 134 -10.13 10.59 -1.06
N GLY A 135 -8.96 10.03 -0.74
CA GLY A 135 -7.85 10.78 -0.14
C GLY A 135 -7.44 11.99 -0.98
N ILE A 136 -7.30 11.80 -2.31
CA ILE A 136 -6.98 12.88 -3.26
C ILE A 136 -8.07 13.97 -3.26
N SER A 137 -9.34 13.61 -3.18
CA SER A 137 -10.47 14.53 -3.28
C SER A 137 -10.51 15.57 -2.14
N TYR A 138 -9.92 15.28 -0.98
CA TYR A 138 -9.77 16.25 0.11
C TYR A 138 -8.74 17.33 -0.19
N ASN A 139 -7.89 17.15 -1.18
CA ASN A 139 -6.86 18.09 -1.64
C ASN A 139 -6.01 18.70 -0.52
N SER A 140 -5.72 17.90 0.51
CA SER A 140 -4.93 18.35 1.64
C SER A 140 -3.45 18.44 1.28
N LYS A 141 -2.88 19.62 1.50
CA LYS A 141 -1.44 19.91 1.35
C LYS A 141 -0.75 20.04 2.71
N SER A 142 -1.38 19.56 3.77
CA SER A 142 -0.84 19.67 5.12
C SER A 142 0.50 18.98 5.25
N GLU A 143 1.53 19.72 5.66
CA GLU A 143 2.86 19.19 5.95
C GLU A 143 2.91 18.43 7.29
N ILE A 144 1.88 18.55 8.12
CA ILE A 144 1.76 17.83 9.40
C ILE A 144 1.71 16.32 9.15
N PHE A 145 1.01 15.90 8.11
CA PHE A 145 0.87 14.51 7.72
C PHE A 145 1.67 14.22 6.45
N ARG A 146 2.45 13.14 6.47
CA ARG A 146 3.28 12.72 5.33
C ARG A 146 2.49 12.18 4.13
N TYR A 147 1.19 11.92 4.31
CA TYR A 147 0.32 11.35 3.28
C TYR A 147 -0.48 12.45 2.59
N THR A 148 0.22 13.19 1.74
CA THR A 148 -0.33 14.27 0.92
C THR A 148 -1.03 13.75 -0.33
N VAL A 149 -1.68 14.64 -1.07
CA VAL A 149 -2.28 14.36 -2.38
C VAL A 149 -1.29 13.69 -3.33
N ASP A 150 -0.04 14.15 -3.35
CA ASP A 150 0.99 13.61 -4.25
C ASP A 150 1.39 12.18 -3.89
N VAL A 151 1.44 11.87 -2.58
CA VAL A 151 1.66 10.49 -2.11
C VAL A 151 0.51 9.58 -2.53
N ALA A 152 -0.75 10.06 -2.38
CA ALA A 152 -1.92 9.30 -2.81
C ALA A 152 -1.91 9.05 -4.32
N LYS A 153 -1.57 10.07 -5.14
CA LYS A 153 -1.41 9.94 -6.59
C LYS A 153 -0.29 8.94 -6.94
N ALA A 154 0.85 9.00 -6.25
CA ALA A 154 1.96 8.07 -6.49
C ALA A 154 1.55 6.61 -6.23
N TYR A 155 0.80 6.34 -5.16
CA TYR A 155 0.27 5.01 -4.91
C TYR A 155 -0.82 4.62 -5.90
N LEU A 156 -1.63 5.56 -6.37
CA LEU A 156 -2.64 5.30 -7.40
C LEU A 156 -1.99 4.90 -8.74
N ALA A 157 -0.94 5.61 -9.15
CA ALA A 157 -0.16 5.25 -10.35
C ALA A 157 0.45 3.84 -10.21
N ARG A 158 1.01 3.51 -9.02
CA ARG A 158 1.53 2.16 -8.74
C ARG A 158 0.45 1.10 -8.76
N LEU A 159 -0.74 1.39 -8.22
CA LEU A 159 -1.88 0.48 -8.25
C LEU A 159 -2.27 0.16 -9.69
N TYR A 160 -2.42 1.19 -10.53
CA TYR A 160 -2.75 1.02 -11.94
C TYR A 160 -1.68 0.23 -12.70
N PHE A 161 -0.40 0.45 -12.39
CA PHE A 161 0.69 -0.34 -12.93
C PHE A 161 0.54 -1.83 -12.56
N TRP A 162 0.34 -2.14 -11.27
CA TRP A 162 0.19 -3.52 -10.78
C TRP A 162 -1.09 -4.21 -11.26
N SER A 163 -2.17 -3.45 -11.46
CA SER A 163 -3.43 -3.97 -12.01
C SER A 163 -3.47 -3.97 -13.55
N GLN A 164 -2.35 -3.69 -14.21
CA GLN A 164 -2.24 -3.67 -15.68
C GLN A 164 -3.21 -2.68 -16.33
N ASN A 165 -3.54 -1.60 -15.65
CA ASN A 165 -4.39 -0.52 -16.14
C ASN A 165 -3.54 0.66 -16.65
N TRP A 166 -2.87 0.42 -17.78
CA TRP A 166 -1.90 1.35 -18.35
C TRP A 166 -2.51 2.70 -18.76
N GLU A 167 -3.73 2.67 -19.25
CA GLU A 167 -4.46 3.86 -19.68
C GLU A 167 -4.65 4.86 -18.54
N GLN A 168 -4.88 4.37 -17.34
CA GLN A 168 -5.01 5.19 -16.14
C GLN A 168 -3.66 5.49 -15.46
N ALA A 169 -2.70 4.59 -15.57
CA ALA A 169 -1.38 4.77 -14.96
C ALA A 169 -0.61 5.96 -15.57
N ILE A 170 -0.63 6.07 -16.91
CA ILE A 170 0.16 7.06 -17.65
C ILE A 170 -0.20 8.50 -17.27
N PRO A 171 -1.46 8.96 -17.28
CA PRO A 171 -1.79 10.35 -16.93
C PRO A 171 -1.43 10.68 -15.49
N VAL A 172 -1.72 9.80 -14.53
CA VAL A 172 -1.39 10.05 -13.12
C VAL A 172 0.11 10.12 -12.91
N ALA A 173 0.89 9.24 -13.56
CA ALA A 173 2.35 9.29 -13.49
C ALA A 173 2.92 10.58 -14.10
N LYS A 174 2.36 11.07 -15.21
CA LYS A 174 2.78 12.34 -15.82
C LYS A 174 2.56 13.53 -14.89
N GLU A 175 1.39 13.62 -14.23
CA GLU A 175 1.13 14.68 -13.26
C GLU A 175 2.18 14.70 -12.11
N ILE A 176 2.62 13.53 -11.67
CA ILE A 176 3.65 13.44 -10.63
C ILE A 176 5.01 13.88 -11.17
N LEU A 177 5.37 13.46 -12.39
CA LEU A 177 6.64 13.84 -13.01
C LEU A 177 6.72 15.34 -13.33
N GLU A 178 5.60 16.00 -13.63
CA GLU A 178 5.53 17.45 -13.79
C GLU A 178 5.82 18.18 -12.48
N ALA A 179 5.31 17.66 -11.35
CA ALA A 179 5.54 18.23 -10.03
C ALA A 179 6.93 17.88 -9.45
N TYR A 180 7.46 16.73 -9.80
CA TYR A 180 8.73 16.17 -9.32
C TYR A 180 9.55 15.64 -10.50
N PRO A 181 10.18 16.53 -11.28
CA PRO A 181 10.97 16.11 -12.44
C PRO A 181 12.13 15.22 -12.03
N LEU A 182 12.47 14.26 -12.88
CA LEU A 182 13.63 13.43 -12.68
C LEU A 182 14.89 14.31 -12.70
N VAL A 183 15.76 14.10 -11.73
CA VAL A 183 17.07 14.77 -11.71
C VAL A 183 17.88 14.18 -12.87
N GLU A 184 18.27 15.02 -13.82
CA GLU A 184 19.23 14.61 -14.85
C GLU A 184 20.52 14.20 -14.12
N GLY A 185 20.98 12.97 -14.39
CA GLY A 185 22.19 12.47 -13.77
C GLY A 185 23.36 13.37 -14.16
N THR A 186 23.98 13.97 -13.17
CA THR A 186 25.34 14.51 -13.34
C THR A 186 26.25 13.30 -13.46
N GLU A 187 26.79 13.05 -14.67
CA GLU A 187 27.90 12.13 -14.88
C GLU A 187 29.10 12.46 -13.99
#